data_fe9c9235697265d5bac5830437f830ad
#
_entry.id   fe9c9235697265d5bac5830437f830ad
#
_cell.length_a   1.000
_cell.length_b   1.000
_cell.length_c   1.000
_cell.angle_alpha   90.00
_cell.angle_beta   90.00
_cell.angle_gamma   90.00
#
_symmetry.space_group_name_H-M   'P 1'
#
loop_
_entity.id
_entity.type
_entity.pdbx_description
1 polymer ?
#
loop_
_entity_poly.entity_id
_entity_poly.type
_entity_poly.pdbx_seq_one_letter_code
_entity_poly.pdbx_strand_id
1 'polypeptide(L)'
;HCKVFAHQIWSKLGVIDLFKVYLPSDLLTVSKCKHCNKWSIWIEESLVYPAQITVEDPNDDMPDEVKKLYRESAQVLSISPRAAAALLRLGLQILLGAVGGDGKNINDDIKKIVALGVEPETQRALDILRVFGNSGAHPGEIKLDEDPDLVHKMYGLMNYVTDRLITQKNQINELFEGLPEGIKDQIESRDSKNKNK
;
A
#
# COMPACT_ATOMS: atom_id res chain seq x y z
N HIS A 1 -9.92 13.80 2.06
CA HIS A 1 -9.25 13.82 3.36
C HIS A 1 -9.75 12.75 4.33
N CYS A 2 -11.04 12.76 4.65
CA CYS A 2 -11.60 11.91 5.72
C CYS A 2 -12.52 10.79 5.21
N LYS A 3 -12.65 10.64 3.90
CA LYS A 3 -13.50 9.63 3.22
C LYS A 3 -14.96 9.57 3.73
N VAL A 4 -15.45 10.66 4.34
CA VAL A 4 -16.81 10.78 4.87
C VAL A 4 -17.59 11.75 3.99
N PHE A 5 -18.83 11.42 3.69
CA PHE A 5 -19.74 12.36 3.04
C PHE A 5 -20.06 13.49 4.04
N ALA A 6 -19.59 14.70 3.76
CA ALA A 6 -19.69 15.83 4.66
C ALA A 6 -19.90 17.14 3.89
N HIS A 7 -20.60 18.07 4.52
CA HIS A 7 -20.83 19.40 3.98
C HIS A 7 -19.49 20.15 3.78
N GLN A 8 -19.36 20.83 2.63
CA GLN A 8 -18.21 21.63 2.26
C GLN A 8 -18.58 23.12 2.27
N ILE A 9 -17.70 23.95 2.81
CA ILE A 9 -17.79 25.41 2.65
C ILE A 9 -16.88 25.80 1.50
N TRP A 10 -17.43 26.41 0.48
CA TRP A 10 -16.73 26.80 -0.74
C TRP A 10 -16.38 28.28 -0.72
N SER A 11 -15.19 28.64 -1.22
CA SER A 11 -14.72 30.01 -1.39
C SER A 11 -13.88 30.11 -2.66
N LYS A 12 -14.01 31.23 -3.39
CA LYS A 12 -13.11 31.54 -4.49
C LYS A 12 -11.76 32.00 -3.95
N LEU A 13 -10.67 31.50 -4.53
CA LEU A 13 -9.34 32.06 -4.34
C LEU A 13 -9.14 33.22 -5.31
N GLY A 14 -8.25 34.15 -4.97
CA GLY A 14 -7.87 35.24 -5.82
C GLY A 14 -6.50 35.76 -5.42
N VAL A 15 -6.02 36.73 -6.18
CA VAL A 15 -4.77 37.44 -5.90
C VAL A 15 -5.10 38.87 -5.38
N ILE A 16 -4.25 39.39 -4.51
CA ILE A 16 -4.29 40.78 -4.13
C ILE A 16 -3.23 41.50 -4.98
N ASP A 17 -3.65 42.48 -5.75
CA ASP A 17 -2.75 43.26 -6.59
C ASP A 17 -1.91 44.27 -5.78
N LEU A 18 -1.05 45.02 -6.46
CA LEU A 18 -0.19 46.05 -5.83
C LEU A 18 -0.96 47.16 -5.14
N PHE A 19 -2.23 47.37 -5.52
CA PHE A 19 -3.13 48.38 -4.93
C PHE A 19 -3.98 47.79 -3.80
N LYS A 20 -3.70 46.54 -3.37
CA LYS A 20 -4.48 45.83 -2.35
C LYS A 20 -5.93 45.52 -2.77
N VAL A 21 -6.19 45.44 -4.07
CA VAL A 21 -7.48 45.04 -4.59
C VAL A 21 -7.50 43.53 -4.72
N TYR A 22 -8.55 42.89 -4.19
CA TYR A 22 -8.75 41.45 -4.35
C TYR A 22 -9.33 41.17 -5.73
N LEU A 23 -8.60 40.37 -6.50
CA LEU A 23 -9.01 39.89 -7.81
C LEU A 23 -9.35 38.38 -7.70
N PRO A 24 -10.65 38.02 -7.68
CA PRO A 24 -11.06 36.63 -7.60
C PRO A 24 -10.65 35.89 -8.88
N SER A 25 -10.16 34.67 -8.72
CA SER A 25 -9.92 33.76 -9.84
C SER A 25 -11.20 32.98 -10.14
N ASP A 26 -11.60 32.91 -11.38
CA ASP A 26 -12.68 32.02 -11.79
C ASP A 26 -12.22 30.55 -11.92
N LEU A 27 -10.90 30.35 -11.98
CA LEU A 27 -10.28 29.02 -12.11
C LEU A 27 -10.03 28.34 -10.77
N LEU A 28 -9.77 29.13 -9.69
CA LEU A 28 -9.31 28.60 -8.41
C LEU A 28 -10.38 28.70 -7.33
N THR A 29 -10.77 27.56 -6.80
CA THR A 29 -11.66 27.47 -5.64
C THR A 29 -11.05 26.63 -4.53
N VAL A 30 -11.47 26.90 -3.30
CA VAL A 30 -11.15 26.09 -2.14
C VAL A 30 -12.41 25.62 -1.46
N SER A 31 -12.35 24.45 -0.88
CA SER A 31 -13.41 23.99 0.00
C SER A 31 -12.85 23.57 1.36
N LYS A 32 -13.61 23.79 2.41
CA LYS A 32 -13.29 23.32 3.77
C LYS A 32 -14.32 22.31 4.22
N CYS A 33 -13.86 21.12 4.56
CA CYS A 33 -14.72 20.04 5.07
C CYS A 33 -15.21 20.39 6.49
N LYS A 34 -16.52 20.35 6.73
CA LYS A 34 -17.10 20.59 8.06
C LYS A 34 -16.84 19.46 9.06
N HIS A 35 -16.54 18.25 8.60
CA HIS A 35 -16.26 17.13 9.48
C HIS A 35 -14.81 17.13 9.98
N CYS A 36 -13.82 17.20 9.08
CA CYS A 36 -12.40 17.10 9.46
C CYS A 36 -11.67 18.45 9.47
N ASN A 37 -12.33 19.55 9.14
CA ASN A 37 -11.80 20.93 9.07
C ASN A 37 -10.60 21.12 8.11
N LYS A 38 -10.30 20.15 7.26
CA LYS A 38 -9.21 20.24 6.27
C LYS A 38 -9.68 20.94 5.00
N TRP A 39 -8.73 21.59 4.33
CA TRP A 39 -8.95 22.32 3.10
C TRP A 39 -8.71 21.44 1.86
N SER A 40 -9.45 21.72 0.80
CA SER A 40 -9.22 21.16 -0.54
C SER A 40 -9.08 22.31 -1.54
N ILE A 41 -8.22 22.10 -2.56
CA ILE A 41 -7.97 23.06 -3.63
C ILE A 41 -8.47 22.48 -4.93
N TRP A 42 -9.19 23.28 -5.70
CA TRP A 42 -9.80 22.92 -6.96
C TRP A 42 -9.35 23.89 -8.05
N ILE A 43 -9.05 23.34 -9.22
CA ILE A 43 -8.85 24.10 -10.45
C ILE A 43 -10.04 23.76 -11.35
N GLU A 44 -10.85 24.77 -11.66
CA GLU A 44 -12.16 24.55 -12.28
C GLU A 44 -12.99 23.55 -11.46
N GLU A 45 -13.32 22.39 -12.03
CA GLU A 45 -14.05 21.30 -11.37
C GLU A 45 -13.13 20.17 -10.88
N SER A 46 -11.81 20.29 -11.10
CA SER A 46 -10.85 19.22 -10.77
C SER A 46 -10.25 19.41 -9.38
N LEU A 47 -10.34 18.40 -8.52
CA LEU A 47 -9.69 18.39 -7.22
C LEU A 47 -8.18 18.20 -7.39
N VAL A 48 -7.40 19.23 -6.99
CA VAL A 48 -5.93 19.22 -7.09
C VAL A 48 -5.27 18.87 -5.74
N TYR A 49 -5.89 19.30 -4.64
CA TYR A 49 -5.42 18.98 -3.30
C TYR A 49 -6.59 18.65 -2.37
N PRO A 50 -6.51 17.56 -1.61
CA PRO A 50 -5.45 16.54 -1.63
C PRO A 50 -5.43 15.77 -2.95
N ALA A 51 -4.30 15.14 -3.28
CA ALA A 51 -4.23 14.21 -4.40
C ALA A 51 -5.30 13.13 -4.25
N GLN A 52 -6.00 12.83 -5.33
CA GLN A 52 -6.99 11.75 -5.32
C GLN A 52 -6.26 10.41 -5.24
N ILE A 53 -6.37 9.73 -4.11
CA ILE A 53 -5.87 8.37 -3.95
C ILE A 53 -7.00 7.44 -4.42
N THR A 54 -6.77 6.79 -5.55
CA THR A 54 -7.74 5.90 -6.21
C THR A 54 -7.51 4.42 -5.88
N VAL A 55 -6.49 4.13 -5.07
CA VAL A 55 -6.14 2.77 -4.65
C VAL A 55 -6.69 2.46 -3.27
N GLU A 56 -6.80 1.16 -2.95
CA GLU A 56 -7.19 0.69 -1.63
C GLU A 56 -6.23 1.19 -0.55
N ASP A 57 -6.71 1.29 0.68
CA ASP A 57 -5.84 1.57 1.82
C ASP A 57 -4.88 0.40 2.06
N PRO A 58 -3.66 0.65 2.58
CA PRO A 58 -2.74 -0.42 2.91
C PRO A 58 -3.31 -1.29 4.04
N ASN A 59 -3.04 -2.59 3.97
CA ASN A 59 -3.41 -3.55 5.01
C ASN A 59 -2.91 -3.08 6.40
N ASP A 60 -3.74 -3.24 7.43
CA ASP A 60 -3.46 -2.74 8.78
C ASP A 60 -2.23 -3.39 9.44
N ASP A 61 -1.90 -4.63 9.07
CA ASP A 61 -0.72 -5.35 9.58
C ASP A 61 0.53 -5.13 8.72
N MET A 62 0.43 -4.34 7.67
CA MET A 62 1.60 -3.97 6.87
C MET A 62 2.57 -3.16 7.73
N PRO A 63 3.89 -3.43 7.72
CA PRO A 63 4.87 -2.66 8.47
C PRO A 63 4.79 -1.16 8.16
N ASP A 64 5.00 -0.31 9.17
CA ASP A 64 4.79 1.14 9.02
C ASP A 64 5.66 1.79 7.92
N GLU A 65 6.88 1.30 7.75
CA GLU A 65 7.78 1.77 6.69
C GLU A 65 7.23 1.41 5.30
N VAL A 66 6.66 0.21 5.14
CA VAL A 66 6.00 -0.23 3.91
C VAL A 66 4.74 0.58 3.66
N LYS A 67 3.92 0.85 4.71
CA LYS A 67 2.73 1.72 4.60
C LYS A 67 3.09 3.13 4.12
N LYS A 68 4.21 3.68 4.56
CA LYS A 68 4.69 5.00 4.08
C LYS A 68 4.96 4.98 2.59
N LEU A 69 5.73 4.00 2.12
CA LEU A 69 6.04 3.83 0.69
C LEU A 69 4.79 3.55 -0.15
N TYR A 70 3.87 2.73 0.37
CA TYR A 70 2.58 2.46 -0.26
C TYR A 70 1.77 3.75 -0.47
N ARG A 71 1.66 4.59 0.55
CA ARG A 71 0.94 5.87 0.47
C ARG A 71 1.65 6.89 -0.42
N GLU A 72 2.97 6.97 -0.36
CA GLU A 72 3.79 7.80 -1.25
C GLU A 72 3.60 7.39 -2.71
N SER A 73 3.69 6.10 -2.98
CA SER A 73 3.41 5.50 -4.29
C SER A 73 2.02 5.92 -4.80
N ALA A 74 0.99 5.83 -3.97
CA ALA A 74 -0.38 6.21 -4.32
C ALA A 74 -0.53 7.70 -4.66
N GLN A 75 0.27 8.59 -4.05
CA GLN A 75 0.25 10.03 -4.35
C GLN A 75 0.86 10.36 -5.71
N VAL A 76 1.85 9.58 -6.15
CA VAL A 76 2.53 9.83 -7.44
C VAL A 76 1.96 9.02 -8.59
N LEU A 77 1.04 8.10 -8.33
CA LEU A 77 0.49 7.17 -9.33
C LEU A 77 -0.10 7.87 -10.55
N SER A 78 -0.88 8.93 -10.33
CA SER A 78 -1.49 9.70 -11.42
C SER A 78 -0.49 10.53 -12.23
N ILE A 79 0.70 10.80 -11.66
CA ILE A 79 1.75 11.59 -12.30
C ILE A 79 2.75 10.68 -13.01
N SER A 80 3.13 9.59 -12.35
CA SER A 80 4.11 8.64 -12.87
C SER A 80 3.82 7.21 -12.37
N PRO A 81 3.08 6.40 -13.14
CA PRO A 81 2.87 4.99 -12.84
C PRO A 81 4.17 4.21 -12.61
N ARG A 82 5.22 4.55 -13.36
CA ARG A 82 6.57 3.96 -13.19
C ARG A 82 7.16 4.23 -11.82
N ALA A 83 7.10 5.48 -11.36
CA ALA A 83 7.60 5.85 -10.02
C ALA A 83 6.79 5.15 -8.94
N ALA A 84 5.46 5.06 -9.10
CA ALA A 84 4.60 4.33 -8.19
C ALA A 84 4.99 2.84 -8.09
N ALA A 85 5.19 2.17 -9.22
CA ALA A 85 5.62 0.76 -9.25
C ALA A 85 6.99 0.55 -8.60
N ALA A 86 7.94 1.47 -8.82
CA ALA A 86 9.26 1.40 -8.19
C ALA A 86 9.19 1.55 -6.66
N LEU A 87 8.33 2.43 -6.14
CA LEU A 87 8.09 2.61 -4.71
C LEU A 87 7.42 1.36 -4.10
N LEU A 88 6.44 0.76 -4.79
CA LEU A 88 5.84 -0.51 -4.36
C LEU A 88 6.88 -1.64 -4.30
N ARG A 89 7.79 -1.69 -5.28
CA ARG A 89 8.89 -2.66 -5.26
C ARG A 89 9.83 -2.47 -4.07
N LEU A 90 10.15 -1.22 -3.74
CA LEU A 90 10.95 -0.93 -2.53
C LEU A 90 10.20 -1.38 -1.27
N GLY A 91 8.89 -1.09 -1.20
CA GLY A 91 8.04 -1.59 -0.13
C GLY A 91 8.02 -3.12 -0.03
N LEU A 92 7.95 -3.83 -1.17
CA LEU A 92 8.04 -5.28 -1.21
C LEU A 92 9.37 -5.79 -0.63
N GLN A 93 10.49 -5.16 -0.97
CA GLN A 93 11.80 -5.55 -0.45
C GLN A 93 11.87 -5.46 1.08
N ILE A 94 11.33 -4.38 1.64
CA ILE A 94 11.25 -4.19 3.10
C ILE A 94 10.29 -5.19 3.73
N LEU A 95 9.13 -5.43 3.12
CA LEU A 95 8.16 -6.42 3.58
C LEU A 95 8.77 -7.82 3.67
N LEU A 96 9.49 -8.26 2.63
CA LEU A 96 10.17 -9.55 2.61
C LEU A 96 11.22 -9.66 3.72
N GLY A 97 11.98 -8.59 3.97
CA GLY A 97 12.91 -8.54 5.11
C GLY A 97 12.21 -8.72 6.46
N ALA A 98 11.03 -8.14 6.63
CA ALA A 98 10.25 -8.26 7.87
C ALA A 98 9.67 -9.68 8.11
N VAL A 99 9.51 -10.49 7.06
CA VAL A 99 8.89 -11.83 7.16
C VAL A 99 9.89 -13.00 7.01
N GLY A 100 11.20 -12.72 7.09
CA GLY A 100 12.24 -13.76 7.11
C GLY A 100 13.22 -13.71 5.94
N GLY A 101 13.10 -12.74 5.04
CA GLY A 101 14.13 -12.42 4.05
C GLY A 101 15.28 -11.61 4.65
N ASP A 102 16.31 -11.33 3.86
CA ASP A 102 17.43 -10.47 4.25
C ASP A 102 17.21 -8.99 3.88
N GLY A 103 16.17 -8.68 3.09
CA GLY A 103 15.87 -7.34 2.58
C GLY A 103 16.90 -6.78 1.59
N LYS A 104 17.81 -7.62 1.08
CA LYS A 104 18.91 -7.19 0.18
C LYS A 104 18.63 -7.51 -1.28
N ASN A 105 18.07 -8.69 -1.55
CA ASN A 105 17.76 -9.16 -2.88
C ASN A 105 16.38 -9.80 -2.90
N ILE A 106 15.42 -9.15 -3.57
CA ILE A 106 14.03 -9.62 -3.63
C ILE A 106 13.92 -11.06 -4.15
N ASN A 107 14.69 -11.42 -5.19
CA ASN A 107 14.60 -12.75 -5.77
C ASN A 107 15.08 -13.84 -4.79
N ASP A 108 16.14 -13.57 -4.04
CA ASP A 108 16.66 -14.53 -3.05
C ASP A 108 15.75 -14.57 -1.81
N ASP A 109 15.17 -13.42 -1.43
CA ASP A 109 14.20 -13.36 -0.35
C ASP A 109 12.92 -14.13 -0.71
N ILE A 110 12.41 -14.00 -1.95
CA ILE A 110 11.27 -14.83 -2.42
C ILE A 110 11.59 -16.30 -2.31
N LYS A 111 12.79 -16.75 -2.74
CA LYS A 111 13.18 -18.16 -2.60
C LYS A 111 13.15 -18.64 -1.15
N LYS A 112 13.65 -17.82 -0.20
CA LYS A 112 13.62 -18.15 1.23
C LYS A 112 12.19 -18.27 1.75
N ILE A 113 11.34 -17.29 1.42
CA ILE A 113 9.93 -17.28 1.84
C ILE A 113 9.18 -18.50 1.27
N VAL A 114 9.41 -18.84 -0.01
CA VAL A 114 8.82 -20.02 -0.64
C VAL A 114 9.30 -21.32 0.04
N ALA A 115 10.57 -21.40 0.43
CA ALA A 115 11.09 -22.55 1.17
C ALA A 115 10.45 -22.72 2.56
N LEU A 116 9.84 -21.68 3.13
CA LEU A 116 9.05 -21.74 4.36
C LEU A 116 7.62 -22.29 4.14
N GLY A 117 7.23 -22.60 2.90
CA GLY A 117 5.99 -23.30 2.58
C GLY A 117 4.81 -22.36 2.27
N VAL A 118 5.05 -21.24 1.58
CA VAL A 118 3.95 -20.39 1.11
C VAL A 118 3.21 -21.02 -0.08
N GLU A 119 1.95 -20.66 -0.22
CA GLU A 119 1.08 -21.11 -1.32
C GLU A 119 1.59 -20.63 -2.70
N PRO A 120 1.41 -21.44 -3.77
CA PRO A 120 1.86 -21.07 -5.12
C PRO A 120 1.31 -19.73 -5.62
N GLU A 121 0.09 -19.36 -5.22
CA GLU A 121 -0.54 -18.09 -5.56
C GLU A 121 0.20 -16.91 -4.92
N THR A 122 0.63 -17.08 -3.68
CA THR A 122 1.44 -16.07 -2.96
C THR A 122 2.80 -15.90 -3.63
N GLN A 123 3.46 -16.99 -4.02
CA GLN A 123 4.69 -16.92 -4.80
C GLN A 123 4.50 -16.16 -6.12
N ARG A 124 3.44 -16.45 -6.87
CA ARG A 124 3.13 -15.74 -8.13
C ARG A 124 2.91 -14.26 -7.90
N ALA A 125 2.19 -13.88 -6.84
CA ALA A 125 1.97 -12.47 -6.50
C ALA A 125 3.28 -11.74 -6.19
N LEU A 126 4.19 -12.37 -5.45
CA LEU A 126 5.53 -11.85 -5.16
C LEU A 126 6.36 -11.66 -6.44
N ASP A 127 6.34 -12.64 -7.34
CA ASP A 127 7.05 -12.55 -8.62
C ASP A 127 6.48 -11.47 -9.54
N ILE A 128 5.17 -11.31 -9.60
CA ILE A 128 4.50 -10.23 -10.36
C ILE A 128 4.95 -8.87 -9.82
N LEU A 129 4.88 -8.63 -8.51
CA LEU A 129 5.32 -7.39 -7.88
C LEU A 129 6.80 -7.10 -8.15
N ARG A 130 7.65 -8.12 -8.08
CA ARG A 130 9.08 -8.01 -8.37
C ARG A 130 9.32 -7.59 -9.82
N VAL A 131 8.68 -8.26 -10.77
CA VAL A 131 8.89 -8.05 -12.21
C VAL A 131 8.39 -6.67 -12.64
N PHE A 132 7.15 -6.33 -12.29
CA PHE A 132 6.58 -5.03 -12.66
C PHE A 132 7.26 -3.86 -11.95
N GLY A 133 7.59 -4.01 -10.68
CA GLY A 133 8.33 -2.98 -9.97
C GLY A 133 9.75 -2.77 -10.53
N ASN A 134 10.38 -3.83 -11.05
CA ASN A 134 11.68 -3.73 -11.72
C ASN A 134 11.58 -2.94 -13.04
N SER A 135 10.51 -3.14 -13.80
CA SER A 135 10.23 -2.39 -15.05
C SER A 135 9.95 -0.91 -14.77
N GLY A 136 9.51 -0.55 -13.58
CA GLY A 136 9.42 0.85 -13.13
C GLY A 136 10.79 1.51 -12.97
N ALA A 137 11.80 0.77 -12.50
CA ALA A 137 13.16 1.27 -12.29
C ALA A 137 14.05 1.20 -13.54
N HIS A 138 13.79 0.25 -14.44
CA HIS A 138 14.62 0.02 -15.63
C HIS A 138 13.76 0.00 -16.89
N PRO A 139 14.20 0.67 -18.00
CA PRO A 139 13.53 0.56 -19.28
C PRO A 139 13.53 -0.90 -19.72
N GLY A 140 12.37 -1.51 -19.84
CA GLY A 140 12.20 -2.92 -20.18
C GLY A 140 11.09 -3.14 -21.18
N GLU A 141 10.71 -4.41 -21.37
CA GLU A 141 9.65 -4.82 -22.28
C GLU A 141 8.24 -4.40 -21.79
N ILE A 142 8.10 -4.16 -20.46
CA ILE A 142 6.81 -3.79 -19.85
C ILE A 142 6.74 -2.27 -19.74
N LYS A 143 5.79 -1.68 -20.44
CA LYS A 143 5.56 -0.24 -20.48
C LYS A 143 4.47 0.16 -19.51
N LEU A 144 4.84 0.38 -18.26
CA LEU A 144 3.89 0.73 -17.19
C LEU A 144 3.15 2.06 -17.41
N ASP A 145 3.77 2.99 -18.16
CA ASP A 145 3.13 4.27 -18.49
C ASP A 145 1.99 4.10 -19.51
N GLU A 146 1.95 2.98 -20.25
CA GLU A 146 0.90 2.65 -21.20
C GLU A 146 -0.24 1.83 -20.56
N ASP A 147 -0.06 1.29 -19.34
CA ASP A 147 -1.07 0.51 -18.62
C ASP A 147 -1.14 0.92 -17.12
N PRO A 148 -1.77 2.07 -16.81
CA PRO A 148 -1.96 2.49 -15.41
C PRO A 148 -2.77 1.49 -14.56
N ASP A 149 -3.68 0.73 -15.17
CA ASP A 149 -4.50 -0.27 -14.49
C ASP A 149 -3.65 -1.42 -13.93
N LEU A 150 -2.54 -1.73 -14.60
CA LEU A 150 -1.60 -2.72 -14.11
C LEU A 150 -0.98 -2.30 -12.78
N VAL A 151 -0.58 -1.03 -12.68
CA VAL A 151 -0.02 -0.49 -11.43
C VAL A 151 -1.08 -0.44 -10.33
N HIS A 152 -2.35 -0.12 -10.65
CA HIS A 152 -3.45 -0.22 -9.68
C HIS A 152 -3.58 -1.64 -9.10
N LYS A 153 -3.46 -2.68 -9.94
CA LYS A 153 -3.51 -4.08 -9.48
C LYS A 153 -2.35 -4.44 -8.53
N MET A 154 -1.19 -3.80 -8.67
CA MET A 154 -0.05 -4.03 -7.77
C MET A 154 -0.37 -3.65 -6.31
N TYR A 155 -1.23 -2.65 -6.06
CA TYR A 155 -1.65 -2.30 -4.70
C TYR A 155 -2.47 -3.43 -4.06
N GLY A 156 -3.41 -4.00 -4.79
CA GLY A 156 -4.16 -5.18 -4.34
C GLY A 156 -3.24 -6.37 -4.05
N LEU A 157 -2.22 -6.60 -4.90
CA LEU A 157 -1.23 -7.65 -4.66
C LEU A 157 -0.37 -7.38 -3.42
N MET A 158 0.02 -6.13 -3.15
CA MET A 158 0.74 -5.77 -1.92
C MET A 158 -0.10 -6.06 -0.67
N ASN A 159 -1.39 -5.71 -0.69
CA ASN A 159 -2.31 -6.04 0.39
C ASN A 159 -2.48 -7.56 0.53
N TYR A 160 -2.64 -8.28 -0.58
CA TYR A 160 -2.77 -9.74 -0.59
C TYR A 160 -1.55 -10.44 0.01
N VAL A 161 -0.32 -10.08 -0.40
CA VAL A 161 0.88 -10.72 0.15
C VAL A 161 1.08 -10.37 1.63
N THR A 162 0.71 -9.17 2.05
CA THR A 162 0.73 -8.78 3.47
C THR A 162 -0.26 -9.63 4.27
N ASP A 163 -1.47 -9.80 3.77
CA ASP A 163 -2.49 -10.64 4.39
C ASP A 163 -1.98 -12.08 4.59
N ARG A 164 -1.44 -12.69 3.53
CA ARG A 164 -0.95 -14.08 3.56
C ARG A 164 0.28 -14.28 4.43
N LEU A 165 1.21 -13.35 4.41
CA LEU A 165 2.49 -13.50 5.09
C LEU A 165 2.47 -13.03 6.55
N ILE A 166 1.56 -12.10 6.90
CA ILE A 166 1.51 -11.48 8.23
C ILE A 166 0.13 -11.66 8.89
N THR A 167 -0.92 -11.08 8.30
CA THR A 167 -2.24 -10.97 8.97
C THR A 167 -2.80 -12.32 9.36
N GLN A 168 -2.87 -13.26 8.42
CA GLN A 168 -3.43 -14.60 8.70
C GLN A 168 -2.59 -15.37 9.73
N LYS A 169 -1.26 -15.25 9.67
CA LYS A 169 -0.39 -15.87 10.67
C LYS A 169 -0.63 -15.30 12.07
N ASN A 170 -0.75 -13.98 12.17
CA ASN A 170 -1.01 -13.31 13.46
C ASN A 170 -2.35 -13.73 14.02
N GLN A 171 -3.41 -13.74 13.22
CA GLN A 171 -4.75 -14.17 13.63
C GLN A 171 -4.77 -15.62 14.11
N ILE A 172 -4.12 -16.54 13.39
CA ILE A 172 -4.03 -17.95 13.79
C ILE A 172 -3.27 -18.09 15.10
N ASN A 173 -2.13 -17.39 15.24
CA ASN A 173 -1.34 -17.42 16.47
C ASN A 173 -2.12 -16.85 17.66
N GLU A 174 -2.82 -15.74 17.49
CA GLU A 174 -3.64 -15.14 18.53
C GLU A 174 -4.73 -16.10 19.02
N LEU A 175 -5.44 -16.74 18.08
CA LEU A 175 -6.45 -17.75 18.43
C LEU A 175 -5.83 -18.97 19.11
N PHE A 176 -4.66 -19.42 18.68
CA PHE A 176 -3.96 -20.54 19.29
C PHE A 176 -3.50 -20.21 20.71
N GLU A 177 -2.94 -19.01 20.92
CA GLU A 177 -2.54 -18.55 22.25
C GLU A 177 -3.72 -18.39 23.21
N GLY A 178 -4.91 -18.11 22.70
CA GLY A 178 -6.15 -18.06 23.48
C GLY A 178 -6.68 -19.42 23.96
N LEU A 179 -6.09 -20.54 23.51
CA LEU A 179 -6.48 -21.88 23.96
C LEU A 179 -6.10 -22.11 25.43
N PRO A 180 -6.92 -22.90 26.19
CA PRO A 180 -6.56 -23.36 27.53
C PRO A 180 -5.23 -24.13 27.52
N GLU A 181 -4.36 -23.91 28.53
CA GLU A 181 -3.02 -24.55 28.62
C GLU A 181 -3.06 -26.07 28.47
N GLY A 182 -4.03 -26.76 29.13
CA GLY A 182 -4.15 -28.21 29.03
C GLY A 182 -4.46 -28.70 27.60
N ILE A 183 -5.04 -27.88 26.74
CA ILE A 183 -5.24 -28.21 25.32
C ILE A 183 -3.93 -28.00 24.53
N LYS A 184 -3.20 -26.92 24.82
CA LYS A 184 -1.87 -26.66 24.20
C LYS A 184 -0.90 -27.81 24.50
N ASP A 185 -0.84 -28.27 25.78
CA ASP A 185 -0.01 -29.40 26.19
C ASP A 185 -0.35 -30.72 25.46
N GLN A 186 -1.64 -30.96 25.22
CA GLN A 186 -2.08 -32.11 24.44
C GLN A 186 -1.62 -32.04 22.97
N ILE A 187 -1.72 -30.84 22.36
CA ILE A 187 -1.27 -30.59 20.98
C ILE A 187 0.23 -30.81 20.88
N GLU A 188 1.03 -30.24 21.78
CA GLU A 188 2.49 -30.41 21.81
C GLU A 188 2.90 -31.86 22.00
N SER A 189 2.21 -32.60 22.90
CA SER A 189 2.46 -34.03 23.13
C SER A 189 2.16 -34.89 21.91
N ARG A 190 1.14 -34.53 21.11
CA ARG A 190 0.82 -35.20 19.85
C ARG A 190 1.92 -34.95 18.81
N ASP A 191 2.37 -33.73 18.67
CA ASP A 191 3.32 -33.30 17.63
C ASP A 191 4.75 -33.79 17.91
N SER A 192 5.14 -33.91 19.19
CA SER A 192 6.43 -34.48 19.60
C SER A 192 6.55 -35.96 19.29
N LYS A 193 5.43 -36.73 19.39
CA LYS A 193 5.40 -38.17 19.04
C LYS A 193 5.55 -38.41 17.52
N ASN A 194 5.15 -37.45 16.67
CA ASN A 194 5.25 -37.55 15.22
C ASN A 194 6.66 -37.20 14.68
N LYS A 195 7.47 -36.43 15.43
CA LYS A 195 8.86 -36.10 15.04
C LYS A 195 9.86 -37.25 15.28
N ASN A 196 9.48 -38.27 16.06
CA ASN A 196 10.32 -39.44 16.40
C ASN A 196 9.97 -40.71 15.59
N LYS A 197 9.20 -40.60 14.52
CA LYS A 197 8.94 -41.63 13.53
C LYS A 197 9.53 -41.25 12.18
#